data_fa0b2b9cc77bacd3f1af8fa85fcb1522
#
_entry.id   fa0b2b9cc77bacd3f1af8fa85fcb1522
#
_cell.length_a   1.000
_cell.length_b   1.000
_cell.length_c   1.000
_cell.angle_alpha   90.00
_cell.angle_beta   90.00
_cell.angle_gamma   90.00
#
_symmetry.space_group_name_H-M   'P 1'
#
loop_
_entity.id
_entity.type
_entity.pdbx_description
1 polymer ?
#
loop_
_entity_poly.entity_id
_entity_poly.type
_entity_poly.pdbx_seq_one_letter_code
_entity_poly.pdbx_strand_id
1 'polypeptide(L)'
;MRHWNISADGNSAYEKMPNKMRGGYVYPKGIFNFLSKNGFKVKYCRGNLNSLKNAVATGNPVIAMIKIRPDKNWLHYIPVVGYDGQNIFVAESLAELSNCNEPHYNRRIPAKEFKKLWNTAMPKMPLYANTFFTVER
;
A
#
# COMPACT_ATOMS: atom_id res chain seq x y z
N MET A 1 -0.90 11.25 -3.90
CA MET A 1 -1.13 12.49 -4.66
C MET A 1 -2.22 13.34 -4.03
N ARG A 2 -3.43 12.85 -3.83
CA ARG A 2 -4.53 13.62 -3.17
C ARG A 2 -4.17 14.14 -1.76
N HIS A 3 -3.37 13.39 -1.01
CA HIS A 3 -2.85 13.81 0.30
C HIS A 3 -2.14 15.18 0.26
N TRP A 4 -1.51 15.53 -0.86
CA TRP A 4 -0.86 16.81 -1.08
C TRP A 4 -1.67 17.77 -1.96
N ASN A 5 -3.00 17.59 -2.02
CA ASN A 5 -3.90 18.39 -2.85
C ASN A 5 -3.57 18.39 -4.36
N ILE A 6 -2.90 17.33 -4.81
CA ILE A 6 -2.64 17.12 -6.22
C ILE A 6 -3.80 16.33 -6.80
N SER A 7 -4.46 16.90 -7.81
CA SER A 7 -5.53 16.20 -8.53
C SER A 7 -4.97 14.92 -9.16
N ALA A 8 -5.60 13.80 -8.85
CA ALA A 8 -5.19 12.50 -9.35
C ALA A 8 -6.41 11.58 -9.52
N ASP A 9 -6.46 10.97 -10.69
CA ASP A 9 -7.39 9.91 -11.03
C ASP A 9 -6.67 8.55 -11.03
N GLY A 10 -7.23 7.57 -10.34
CA GLY A 10 -6.62 6.25 -10.17
C GLY A 10 -6.44 5.49 -11.49
N ASN A 11 -7.43 5.55 -12.38
CA ASN A 11 -7.35 4.87 -13.67
C ASN A 11 -6.27 5.48 -14.56
N SER A 12 -6.24 6.81 -14.67
CA SER A 12 -5.21 7.53 -15.41
C SER A 12 -3.81 7.28 -14.84
N ALA A 13 -3.67 7.23 -13.52
CA ALA A 13 -2.40 6.87 -12.88
C ALA A 13 -1.98 5.43 -13.25
N TYR A 14 -2.90 4.47 -13.15
CA TYR A 14 -2.63 3.08 -13.50
C TYR A 14 -2.20 2.92 -14.96
N GLU A 15 -2.87 3.57 -15.90
CA GLU A 15 -2.52 3.53 -17.33
C GLU A 15 -1.08 3.99 -17.58
N LYS A 16 -0.63 5.01 -16.86
CA LYS A 16 0.71 5.60 -16.99
C LYS A 16 1.80 4.83 -16.25
N MET A 17 1.44 3.89 -15.39
CA MET A 17 2.43 3.10 -14.65
C MET A 17 3.18 2.15 -15.56
N PRO A 18 4.52 2.14 -15.53
CA PRO A 18 5.34 1.16 -16.25
C PRO A 18 5.39 -0.18 -15.50
N ASN A 19 6.07 -1.16 -16.11
CA ASN A 19 6.38 -2.45 -15.47
C ASN A 19 5.13 -3.21 -15.01
N LYS A 20 4.15 -3.34 -15.88
CA LYS A 20 2.97 -4.19 -15.66
C LYS A 20 3.23 -5.62 -16.09
N MET A 21 2.71 -6.56 -15.32
CA MET A 21 2.63 -7.96 -15.71
C MET A 21 1.54 -8.18 -16.79
N ARG A 22 1.61 -9.31 -17.48
CA ARG A 22 0.60 -9.69 -18.48
C ARG A 22 -0.83 -9.67 -17.92
N GLY A 23 -1.01 -10.00 -16.64
CA GLY A 23 -2.31 -9.92 -15.95
C GLY A 23 -2.71 -8.54 -15.45
N GLY A 24 -1.93 -7.48 -15.75
CA GLY A 24 -2.22 -6.11 -15.36
C GLY A 24 -1.71 -5.69 -13.97
N TYR A 25 -1.12 -6.61 -13.21
CA TYR A 25 -0.49 -6.28 -11.92
C TYR A 25 0.77 -5.42 -12.13
N VAL A 26 0.93 -4.38 -11.32
CA VAL A 26 2.09 -3.48 -11.39
C VAL A 26 3.19 -3.98 -10.45
N TYR A 27 4.39 -4.19 -10.96
CA TYR A 27 5.54 -4.51 -10.11
C TYR A 27 5.87 -3.34 -9.18
N PRO A 28 6.48 -3.58 -8.00
CA PRO A 28 6.96 -2.51 -7.12
C PRO A 28 7.81 -1.47 -7.82
N LYS A 29 8.67 -1.87 -8.76
CA LYS A 29 9.46 -0.97 -9.60
C LYS A 29 8.59 -0.01 -10.42
N GLY A 30 7.41 -0.44 -10.86
CA GLY A 30 6.46 0.41 -11.58
C GLY A 30 5.89 1.52 -10.71
N ILE A 31 5.50 1.20 -9.49
CA ILE A 31 5.04 2.18 -8.49
C ILE A 31 6.16 3.20 -8.19
N PHE A 32 7.36 2.68 -7.90
CA PHE A 32 8.53 3.52 -7.62
C PHE A 32 8.81 4.51 -8.76
N ASN A 33 8.91 4.00 -9.98
CA ASN A 33 9.22 4.82 -11.16
C ASN A 33 8.13 5.85 -11.45
N PHE A 34 6.87 5.46 -11.32
CA PHE A 34 5.75 6.37 -11.55
C PHE A 34 5.77 7.54 -10.55
N LEU A 35 5.91 7.25 -9.26
CA LEU A 35 5.94 8.27 -8.23
C LEU A 35 7.18 9.18 -8.36
N SER A 36 8.35 8.60 -8.60
CA SER A 36 9.59 9.36 -8.77
C SER A 36 9.51 10.33 -9.97
N LYS A 37 8.95 9.88 -11.09
CA LYS A 37 8.73 10.74 -12.27
C LYS A 37 7.74 11.88 -12.02
N ASN A 38 6.85 11.72 -11.05
CA ASN A 38 5.89 12.75 -10.64
C ASN A 38 6.41 13.65 -9.49
N GLY A 39 7.71 13.64 -9.23
CA GLY A 39 8.37 14.55 -8.29
C GLY A 39 8.30 14.14 -6.83
N PHE A 40 7.95 12.87 -6.55
CA PHE A 40 7.96 12.37 -5.18
C PHE A 40 9.28 11.69 -4.83
N LYS A 41 9.72 11.89 -3.59
CA LYS A 41 10.79 11.09 -2.99
C LYS A 41 10.20 9.78 -2.51
N VAL A 42 10.69 8.69 -3.05
CA VAL A 42 10.14 7.35 -2.78
C VAL A 42 11.25 6.44 -2.25
N LYS A 43 10.95 5.72 -1.18
CA LYS A 43 11.81 4.64 -0.69
C LYS A 43 11.00 3.35 -0.64
N TYR A 44 11.59 2.27 -1.11
CA TYR A 44 11.02 0.93 -1.00
C TYR A 44 11.68 0.22 0.18
N CYS A 45 10.88 -0.13 1.16
CA CYS A 45 11.35 -0.62 2.46
C CYS A 45 10.83 -2.03 2.72
N ARG A 46 11.58 -2.78 3.48
CA ARG A 46 11.15 -4.03 4.10
C ARG A 46 11.34 -3.90 5.61
N GLY A 47 10.35 -4.34 6.38
CA GLY A 47 10.43 -4.20 7.82
C GLY A 47 9.38 -4.99 8.58
N ASN A 48 9.10 -4.55 9.78
CA ASN A 48 8.09 -5.11 10.66
C ASN A 48 6.98 -4.09 10.92
N LEU A 49 6.00 -4.47 11.73
CA LEU A 49 4.86 -3.60 12.04
C LEU A 49 5.30 -2.29 12.72
N ASN A 50 6.34 -2.32 13.56
CA ASN A 50 6.87 -1.10 14.18
C ASN A 50 7.51 -0.17 13.14
N SER A 51 8.26 -0.69 12.18
CA SER A 51 8.82 0.10 11.07
C SER A 51 7.70 0.78 10.27
N LEU A 52 6.64 0.04 9.97
CA LEU A 52 5.48 0.55 9.25
C LEU A 52 4.78 1.67 10.04
N LYS A 53 4.50 1.44 11.32
CA LYS A 53 3.89 2.44 12.21
C LYS A 53 4.74 3.70 12.34
N ASN A 54 6.05 3.56 12.48
CA ASN A 54 6.97 4.70 12.53
C ASN A 54 6.93 5.51 11.23
N ALA A 55 6.89 4.85 10.09
CA ALA A 55 6.76 5.53 8.81
C ALA A 55 5.44 6.29 8.68
N VAL A 56 4.32 5.68 9.09
CA VAL A 56 2.99 6.32 9.09
C VAL A 56 2.93 7.50 10.06
N ALA A 57 3.61 7.40 11.21
CA ALA A 57 3.65 8.47 12.23
C ALA A 57 4.32 9.75 11.75
N THR A 58 5.06 9.74 10.64
CA THR A 58 5.61 10.97 10.02
C THR A 58 4.54 11.87 9.41
N GLY A 59 3.30 11.40 9.31
CA GLY A 59 2.18 12.13 8.71
C GLY A 59 2.01 11.93 7.21
N ASN A 60 2.92 11.21 6.57
CA ASN A 60 2.81 10.87 5.15
C ASN A 60 2.19 9.47 4.98
N PRO A 61 1.32 9.27 4.00
CA PRO A 61 0.79 7.95 3.70
C PRO A 61 1.91 7.00 3.25
N VAL A 62 1.77 5.76 3.67
CA VAL A 62 2.65 4.67 3.30
C VAL A 62 1.87 3.72 2.40
N ILE A 63 2.49 3.19 1.36
CA ILE A 63 1.85 2.23 0.47
C ILE A 63 2.39 0.85 0.80
N ALA A 64 1.56 -0.02 1.35
CA ALA A 64 1.91 -1.40 1.63
C ALA A 64 1.40 -2.34 0.53
N MET A 65 2.11 -3.43 0.32
CA MET A 65 1.67 -4.53 -0.54
C MET A 65 1.15 -5.66 0.35
N ILE A 66 -0.12 -5.98 0.22
CA ILE A 66 -0.79 -7.02 1.01
C ILE A 66 -1.52 -8.01 0.11
N LYS A 67 -1.90 -9.15 0.67
CA LYS A 67 -2.86 -10.05 0.04
C LYS A 67 -4.27 -9.49 0.18
N ILE A 68 -5.11 -9.72 -0.82
CA ILE A 68 -6.55 -9.40 -0.71
C ILE A 68 -7.21 -10.29 0.34
N ARG A 69 -6.83 -11.58 0.34
CA ARG A 69 -7.33 -12.59 1.28
C ARG A 69 -6.18 -13.49 1.73
N PRO A 70 -6.19 -14.00 2.98
CA PRO A 70 -5.12 -14.86 3.48
C PRO A 70 -4.93 -16.16 2.68
N ASP A 71 -6.01 -16.68 2.11
CA ASP A 71 -6.05 -17.96 1.37
C ASP A 71 -5.76 -17.84 -0.12
N LYS A 72 -5.54 -16.60 -0.62
CA LYS A 72 -5.24 -16.33 -2.03
C LYS A 72 -3.96 -15.51 -2.17
N ASN A 73 -3.18 -15.83 -3.18
CA ASN A 73 -1.96 -15.07 -3.52
C ASN A 73 -2.25 -13.85 -4.41
N TRP A 74 -3.41 -13.27 -4.30
CA TRP A 74 -3.78 -12.05 -4.99
C TRP A 74 -3.25 -10.85 -4.21
N LEU A 75 -2.38 -10.09 -4.85
CA LEU A 75 -1.70 -8.97 -4.24
C LEU A 75 -2.44 -7.65 -4.52
N HIS A 76 -2.29 -6.72 -3.59
CA HIS A 76 -2.97 -5.45 -3.59
C HIS A 76 -2.09 -4.39 -2.92
N TYR A 77 -1.94 -3.25 -3.56
CA TYR A 77 -1.30 -2.09 -2.95
C TYR A 77 -2.33 -1.27 -2.20
N ILE A 78 -2.03 -0.93 -0.95
CA ILE A 78 -2.97 -0.23 -0.10
C ILE A 78 -2.29 0.91 0.65
N PRO A 79 -2.84 2.14 0.60
CA PRO A 79 -2.35 3.23 1.45
C PRO A 79 -2.68 2.97 2.91
N VAL A 80 -1.65 2.95 3.75
CA VAL A 80 -1.77 2.91 5.21
C VAL A 80 -1.70 4.36 5.69
N VAL A 81 -2.75 4.82 6.36
CA VAL A 81 -2.90 6.23 6.73
C VAL A 81 -2.93 6.46 8.23
N GLY A 82 -2.99 5.41 9.04
CA GLY A 82 -3.01 5.52 10.49
C GLY A 82 -3.00 4.16 11.19
N TYR A 83 -2.97 4.22 12.50
CA TYR A 83 -3.06 3.03 13.35
C TYR A 83 -3.48 3.43 14.77
N ASP A 84 -3.95 2.45 15.53
CA ASP A 84 -4.11 2.53 16.99
C ASP A 84 -3.43 1.31 17.66
N GLY A 85 -3.74 1.07 18.93
CA GLY A 85 -3.18 -0.07 19.67
C GLY A 85 -3.59 -1.45 19.14
N GLN A 86 -4.63 -1.54 18.33
CA GLN A 86 -5.22 -2.81 17.87
C GLN A 86 -5.34 -2.92 16.34
N ASN A 87 -5.47 -1.81 15.62
CA ASN A 87 -5.83 -1.78 14.22
C ASN A 87 -4.84 -0.99 13.38
N ILE A 88 -4.77 -1.35 12.11
CA ILE A 88 -4.15 -0.56 11.03
C ILE A 88 -5.29 0.06 10.21
N PHE A 89 -5.19 1.35 9.91
CA PHE A 89 -6.18 2.11 9.15
C PHE A 89 -5.71 2.29 7.71
N VAL A 90 -6.53 1.91 6.77
CA VAL A 90 -6.17 1.92 5.35
C VAL A 90 -7.25 2.57 4.49
N ALA A 91 -6.81 3.17 3.40
CA ALA A 91 -7.70 3.67 2.35
C ALA A 91 -7.88 2.58 1.29
N GLU A 92 -9.00 1.84 1.39
CA GLU A 92 -9.31 0.68 0.56
C GLU A 92 -10.01 1.11 -0.74
N SER A 93 -9.53 0.60 -1.86
CA SER A 93 -10.15 0.83 -3.17
C SER A 93 -11.19 -0.22 -3.53
N LEU A 94 -11.17 -1.38 -2.88
CA LEU A 94 -12.13 -2.45 -3.11
C LEU A 94 -13.31 -2.29 -2.14
N ALA A 95 -14.46 -1.91 -2.65
CA ALA A 95 -15.64 -1.60 -1.85
C ALA A 95 -16.07 -2.76 -0.95
N GLU A 96 -15.93 -4.00 -1.42
CA GLU A 96 -16.27 -5.22 -0.67
C GLU A 96 -15.37 -5.47 0.55
N LEU A 97 -14.21 -4.84 0.62
CA LEU A 97 -13.28 -4.95 1.75
C LEU A 97 -13.38 -3.79 2.73
N SER A 98 -14.07 -2.72 2.38
CA SER A 98 -14.30 -1.61 3.29
C SER A 98 -15.22 -2.02 4.44
N ASN A 99 -14.93 -1.54 5.65
CA ASN A 99 -15.68 -1.90 6.86
C ASN A 99 -16.00 -0.71 7.77
N CYS A 100 -15.71 0.50 7.33
CA CYS A 100 -16.07 1.73 8.02
C CYS A 100 -16.10 2.90 7.03
N ASN A 101 -16.54 4.06 7.50
CA ASN A 101 -16.63 5.27 6.68
C ASN A 101 -16.13 6.47 7.49
N GLU A 102 -14.81 6.58 7.59
CA GLU A 102 -14.14 7.68 8.27
C GLU A 102 -13.58 8.69 7.25
N PRO A 103 -13.27 9.93 7.66
CA PRO A 103 -12.83 10.97 6.73
C PRO A 103 -11.57 10.61 5.93
N HIS A 104 -10.65 9.84 6.50
CA HIS A 104 -9.34 9.55 5.92
C HIS A 104 -9.11 8.08 5.60
N TYR A 105 -9.97 7.19 6.08
CA TYR A 105 -9.85 5.75 5.84
C TYR A 105 -11.25 5.10 5.83
N ASN A 106 -11.35 3.96 5.22
CA ASN A 106 -12.59 3.20 5.09
C ASN A 106 -12.45 1.72 5.44
N ARG A 107 -11.30 1.33 5.97
CA ARG A 107 -11.07 -0.02 6.45
C ARG A 107 -10.15 -0.01 7.65
N ARG A 108 -10.59 -0.71 8.71
CA ARG A 108 -9.78 -1.05 9.88
C ARG A 108 -9.41 -2.52 9.79
N ILE A 109 -8.13 -2.82 9.85
CA ILE A 109 -7.62 -4.19 9.82
C ILE A 109 -6.96 -4.45 11.17
N PRO A 110 -7.42 -5.45 11.96
CA PRO A 110 -6.72 -5.84 13.17
C PRO A 110 -5.24 -6.12 12.89
N ALA A 111 -4.34 -5.66 13.74
CA ALA A 111 -2.90 -5.76 13.50
C ALA A 111 -2.45 -7.21 13.23
N LYS A 112 -3.05 -8.17 13.91
CA LYS A 112 -2.79 -9.59 13.73
C LYS A 112 -3.18 -10.09 12.35
N GLU A 113 -4.32 -9.65 11.84
CA GLU A 113 -4.79 -9.93 10.47
C GLU A 113 -3.93 -9.22 9.44
N PHE A 114 -3.61 -7.96 9.66
CA PHE A 114 -2.72 -7.19 8.78
C PHE A 114 -1.38 -7.89 8.60
N LYS A 115 -0.76 -8.39 9.65
CA LYS A 115 0.49 -9.16 9.57
C LYS A 115 0.36 -10.36 8.63
N LYS A 116 -0.75 -11.11 8.70
CA LYS A 116 -1.00 -12.26 7.83
C LYS A 116 -1.14 -11.84 6.37
N LEU A 117 -1.88 -10.78 6.11
CA LEU A 117 -2.06 -10.24 4.75
C LEU A 117 -0.77 -9.65 4.19
N TRP A 118 0.05 -9.05 5.03
CA TRP A 118 1.29 -8.38 4.66
C TRP A 118 2.45 -9.38 4.43
N ASN A 119 2.34 -10.57 4.95
CA ASN A 119 3.28 -11.65 4.63
C ASN A 119 3.00 -12.20 3.23
N THR A 120 3.47 -11.48 2.23
CA THR A 120 3.24 -11.76 0.81
C THR A 120 4.34 -12.62 0.18
N ALA A 121 5.15 -13.30 0.99
CA ALA A 121 6.18 -14.20 0.50
C ALA A 121 5.58 -15.27 -0.40
N MET A 122 6.10 -15.38 -1.59
CA MET A 122 5.75 -16.40 -2.57
C MET A 122 7.02 -17.06 -3.10
N PRO A 123 6.99 -18.33 -3.54
CA PRO A 123 8.18 -19.02 -4.06
C PRO A 123 8.91 -18.24 -5.16
N LYS A 124 8.17 -17.51 -6.00
CA LYS A 124 8.71 -16.70 -7.10
C LYS A 124 9.13 -15.28 -6.68
N MET A 125 8.67 -14.79 -5.52
CA MET A 125 8.89 -13.42 -5.04
C MET A 125 9.09 -13.38 -3.51
N PRO A 126 10.09 -14.09 -2.96
CA PRO A 126 10.26 -14.20 -1.50
C PRO A 126 10.69 -12.88 -0.85
N LEU A 127 11.29 -11.97 -1.61
CA LEU A 127 11.79 -10.68 -1.11
C LEU A 127 10.72 -9.61 -0.94
N TYR A 128 9.50 -9.85 -1.39
CA TYR A 128 8.42 -8.86 -1.32
C TYR A 128 7.59 -8.93 -0.04
N ALA A 129 7.86 -9.87 0.85
CA ALA A 129 7.17 -9.99 2.12
C ALA A 129 7.47 -8.79 3.03
N ASN A 130 6.44 -8.27 3.69
CA ASN A 130 6.54 -7.16 4.65
C ASN A 130 7.17 -5.89 4.05
N THR A 131 6.79 -5.56 2.84
CA THR A 131 7.31 -4.40 2.11
C THR A 131 6.32 -3.26 2.06
N PHE A 132 6.84 -2.06 1.97
CA PHE A 132 6.08 -0.83 1.85
C PHE A 132 6.90 0.28 1.18
N PHE A 133 6.21 1.25 0.62
CA PHE A 133 6.80 2.48 0.13
C PHE A 133 6.57 3.60 1.13
N THR A 134 7.60 4.38 1.43
CA THR A 134 7.44 5.71 1.99
C THR A 134 7.45 6.72 0.85
N VAL A 135 6.55 7.67 0.91
CA VAL A 135 6.37 8.69 -0.14
C VAL A 135 6.38 10.06 0.50
N GLU A 136 7.28 10.91 0.05
CA GLU A 136 7.42 12.30 0.49
C GLU A 136 7.36 13.22 -0.74
N ARG A 137 6.90 14.42 -0.55
CA ARG A 137 6.91 15.43 -1.60
C ARG A 137 8.21 16.24 -1.59
#